data_2e1a1aed73159d0d3192506499ffcd81
#
_entry.id   2e1a1aed73159d0d3192506499ffcd81
#
_cell.length_a   1.000
_cell.length_b   1.000
_cell.length_c   1.000
_cell.angle_alpha   90.00
_cell.angle_beta   90.00
_cell.angle_gamma   90.00
#
_symmetry.space_group_name_H-M   'P 1'
#
loop_
_entity.id
_entity.type
_entity.pdbx_description
1 polymer ?
#
loop_
_entity_poly.entity_id
_entity_poly.type
_entity_poly.pdbx_seq_one_letter_code
_entity_poly.pdbx_strand_id
1 'polypeptide(L)'
;MKLLISQVEFEQLIGRQEPEPGVVLPQFTVIYFTAAWCSACRSLDLDALEKGVPGVNWLKCDIDQNDYTPGYCGVRSIPTFLIVHDKKVVGMLSSNKTQKVLEWVAAAAPPTK
;
A
#
# COMPACT_ATOMS: atom_id res chain seq x y z
N MET A 1 -10.60 0.22 0.07
CA MET A 1 -9.28 0.91 0.06
C MET A 1 -9.42 2.30 -0.52
N LYS A 2 -8.79 3.26 0.11
CA LYS A 2 -8.74 4.62 -0.40
C LYS A 2 -7.76 4.72 -1.57
N LEU A 3 -8.08 5.52 -2.59
CA LEU A 3 -7.18 5.72 -3.72
C LEU A 3 -6.01 6.62 -3.34
N LEU A 4 -4.82 6.24 -3.76
CA LEU A 4 -3.60 7.04 -3.67
C LEU A 4 -3.37 7.67 -5.05
N ILE A 5 -3.76 8.94 -5.22
CA ILE A 5 -3.81 9.56 -6.54
C ILE A 5 -2.76 10.64 -6.76
N SER A 6 -2.02 11.03 -5.73
CA SER A 6 -1.08 12.14 -5.87
C SER A 6 0.31 11.81 -5.36
N GLN A 7 1.30 12.41 -6.02
CA GLN A 7 2.68 12.38 -5.60
C GLN A 7 2.86 12.96 -4.20
N VAL A 8 2.16 14.05 -3.90
CA VAL A 8 2.27 14.72 -2.60
C VAL A 8 1.85 13.80 -1.47
N GLU A 9 0.73 13.10 -1.63
CA GLU A 9 0.23 12.18 -0.61
C GLU A 9 1.25 11.08 -0.31
N PHE A 10 1.84 10.50 -1.35
CA PHE A 10 2.87 9.49 -1.19
C PHE A 10 4.11 10.06 -0.50
N GLU A 11 4.57 11.25 -0.93
CA GLU A 11 5.77 11.85 -0.35
C GLU A 11 5.60 12.22 1.12
N GLN A 12 4.38 12.58 1.53
CA GLN A 12 4.08 12.79 2.94
C GLN A 12 4.23 11.50 3.73
N LEU A 13 3.77 10.37 3.18
CA LEU A 13 3.86 9.07 3.86
C LEU A 13 5.30 8.64 4.09
N ILE A 14 6.21 8.95 3.17
CA ILE A 14 7.62 8.56 3.29
C ILE A 14 8.50 9.67 3.87
N GLY A 15 7.89 10.75 4.36
CA GLY A 15 8.62 11.82 5.04
C GLY A 15 9.36 12.80 4.16
N ARG A 16 9.07 12.83 2.86
CA ARG A 16 9.69 13.78 1.93
C ARG A 16 8.97 15.12 1.87
N GLN A 17 7.73 15.18 2.31
CA GLN A 17 6.96 16.41 2.45
C GLN A 17 6.26 16.44 3.79
N GLU A 18 6.12 17.63 4.36
CA GLU A 18 5.40 17.81 5.61
C GLU A 18 3.89 17.71 5.36
N PRO A 19 3.14 17.02 6.23
CA PRO A 19 1.67 17.05 6.15
C PRO A 19 1.14 18.42 6.54
N GLU A 20 -0.12 18.68 6.19
CA GLU A 20 -0.81 19.89 6.64
C GLU A 20 -0.83 19.95 8.18
N PRO A 21 -0.78 21.19 8.77
CA PRO A 21 -0.83 21.32 10.22
C PRO A 21 -2.06 20.63 10.80
N GLY A 22 -1.84 19.86 11.87
CA GLY A 22 -2.91 19.13 12.53
C GLY A 22 -3.26 17.77 11.93
N VAL A 23 -2.65 17.40 10.80
CA VAL A 23 -2.85 16.10 10.19
C VAL A 23 -1.88 15.09 10.80
N VAL A 24 -2.42 13.98 11.31
CA VAL A 24 -1.61 12.88 11.83
C VAL A 24 -1.53 11.80 10.75
N LEU A 25 -0.32 11.48 10.32
CA LEU A 25 -0.11 10.45 9.31
C LEU A 25 -0.25 9.05 9.92
N PRO A 26 -0.80 8.08 9.18
CA PRO A 26 -0.83 6.69 9.65
C PRO A 26 0.60 6.17 9.84
N GLN A 27 0.78 5.35 10.88
CA GLN A 27 2.09 4.76 11.16
C GLN A 27 2.39 3.56 10.27
N PHE A 28 1.36 2.83 9.84
CA PHE A 28 1.54 1.61 9.05
C PHE A 28 0.59 1.63 7.87
N THR A 29 1.16 1.68 6.66
CA THR A 29 0.41 1.77 5.41
C THR A 29 0.83 0.63 4.48
N VAL A 30 -0.14 0.03 3.83
CA VAL A 30 0.11 -0.90 2.72
C VAL A 30 -0.47 -0.30 1.45
N ILE A 31 0.38 -0.14 0.44
CA ILE A 31 -0.03 0.36 -0.86
C ILE A 31 -0.18 -0.83 -1.81
N TYR A 32 -1.38 -0.99 -2.38
CA TYR A 32 -1.69 -2.01 -3.37
C TYR A 32 -1.61 -1.41 -4.76
N PHE A 33 -0.65 -1.86 -5.56
CA PHE A 33 -0.48 -1.41 -6.95
C PHE A 33 -1.27 -2.31 -7.88
N THR A 34 -2.14 -1.71 -8.68
CA THR A 34 -3.08 -2.42 -9.55
C THR A 34 -3.35 -1.61 -10.81
N ALA A 35 -4.14 -2.19 -11.73
CA ALA A 35 -4.67 -1.50 -12.90
C ALA A 35 -5.98 -2.19 -13.30
N ALA A 36 -6.84 -1.46 -14.00
CA ALA A 36 -8.13 -2.01 -14.44
C ALA A 36 -7.98 -3.21 -15.37
N TRP A 37 -6.90 -3.26 -16.14
CA TRP A 37 -6.63 -4.35 -17.09
C TRP A 37 -5.93 -5.56 -16.46
N CYS A 38 -5.60 -5.51 -15.19
CA CYS A 38 -4.82 -6.55 -14.53
C CYS A 38 -5.70 -7.76 -14.15
N SER A 39 -5.63 -8.83 -14.93
CA SER A 39 -6.42 -10.04 -14.65
C SER A 39 -5.96 -10.74 -13.38
N ALA A 40 -4.66 -10.78 -13.10
CA ALA A 40 -4.12 -11.39 -11.90
C ALA A 40 -4.59 -10.67 -10.63
N CYS A 41 -4.82 -9.36 -10.70
CA CYS A 41 -5.31 -8.58 -9.57
C CYS A 41 -6.73 -8.99 -9.16
N ARG A 42 -7.52 -9.52 -10.10
CA ARG A 42 -8.92 -9.89 -9.83
C ARG A 42 -9.08 -11.12 -8.95
N SER A 43 -8.02 -11.91 -8.79
CA SER A 43 -8.06 -13.06 -7.88
C SER A 43 -7.86 -12.68 -6.42
N LEU A 44 -7.52 -11.42 -6.13
CA LEU A 44 -7.37 -10.94 -4.76
C LEU A 44 -8.71 -10.63 -4.13
N ASP A 45 -8.87 -11.01 -2.88
CA ASP A 45 -10.03 -10.64 -2.07
C ASP A 45 -9.68 -9.41 -1.22
N LEU A 46 -9.99 -8.23 -1.76
CA LEU A 46 -9.61 -6.97 -1.10
C LEU A 46 -10.32 -6.78 0.24
N ASP A 47 -11.56 -7.24 0.36
CA ASP A 47 -12.28 -7.16 1.64
C ASP A 47 -11.57 -7.99 2.71
N ALA A 48 -11.14 -9.20 2.36
CA ALA A 48 -10.39 -10.04 3.29
C ALA A 48 -9.08 -9.39 3.72
N LEU A 49 -8.39 -8.72 2.79
CA LEU A 49 -7.16 -7.99 3.11
C LEU A 49 -7.43 -6.87 4.11
N GLU A 50 -8.44 -6.04 3.82
CA GLU A 50 -8.73 -4.89 4.67
C GLU A 50 -9.18 -5.30 6.08
N LYS A 51 -9.88 -6.43 6.20
CA LYS A 51 -10.40 -6.90 7.49
C LYS A 51 -9.42 -7.81 8.23
N GLY A 52 -8.45 -8.36 7.52
CA GLY A 52 -7.60 -9.43 8.06
C GLY A 52 -6.53 -8.96 9.03
N VAL A 53 -6.06 -7.71 8.91
CA VAL A 53 -5.04 -7.16 9.78
C VAL A 53 -5.51 -5.80 10.29
N PRO A 54 -5.85 -5.66 11.58
CA PRO A 54 -6.32 -4.39 12.11
C PRO A 54 -5.20 -3.34 12.18
N GLY A 55 -5.59 -2.08 12.10
CA GLY A 55 -4.66 -0.96 12.26
C GLY A 55 -3.86 -0.61 11.01
N VAL A 56 -4.14 -1.25 9.88
CA VAL A 56 -3.45 -0.97 8.62
C VAL A 56 -4.20 0.10 7.84
N ASN A 57 -3.46 1.09 7.36
CA ASN A 57 -3.98 2.06 6.39
C ASN A 57 -3.78 1.47 4.99
N TRP A 58 -4.85 1.02 4.36
CA TRP A 58 -4.80 0.43 3.02
C TRP A 58 -5.02 1.49 1.96
N LEU A 59 -4.08 1.62 1.03
CA LEU A 59 -4.19 2.50 -0.12
C LEU A 59 -4.11 1.71 -1.41
N LYS A 60 -4.85 2.15 -2.41
CA LYS A 60 -4.88 1.52 -3.73
C LYS A 60 -4.28 2.49 -4.74
N CYS A 61 -3.23 2.08 -5.43
CA CYS A 61 -2.59 2.87 -6.47
C CYS A 61 -2.89 2.23 -7.82
N ASP A 62 -3.72 2.90 -8.63
CA ASP A 62 -3.93 2.54 -10.03
C ASP A 62 -2.77 3.13 -10.83
N ILE A 63 -1.92 2.27 -11.39
CA ILE A 63 -0.70 2.71 -12.06
C ILE A 63 -0.97 3.53 -13.33
N ASP A 64 -2.19 3.47 -13.87
CA ASP A 64 -2.57 4.29 -15.00
C ASP A 64 -2.98 5.71 -14.60
N GLN A 65 -3.35 5.90 -13.32
CA GLN A 65 -3.73 7.21 -12.78
C GLN A 65 -2.60 7.89 -12.00
N ASN A 66 -1.70 7.09 -11.44
CA ASN A 66 -0.57 7.58 -10.66
C ASN A 66 0.64 6.73 -11.03
N ASP A 67 1.44 7.21 -11.98
CA ASP A 67 2.64 6.51 -12.42
C ASP A 67 3.90 6.96 -11.67
N TYR A 68 3.83 8.06 -10.93
CA TYR A 68 4.94 8.52 -10.12
C TYR A 68 5.31 7.52 -9.02
N THR A 69 4.31 7.10 -8.25
CA THR A 69 4.54 6.24 -7.08
C THR A 69 5.13 4.88 -7.46
N PRO A 70 4.58 4.13 -8.44
CA PRO A 70 5.21 2.86 -8.82
C PRO A 70 6.60 3.06 -9.41
N GLY A 71 6.83 4.14 -10.15
CA GLY A 71 8.15 4.46 -10.70
C GLY A 71 9.17 4.72 -9.60
N TYR A 72 8.78 5.50 -8.59
CA TYR A 72 9.65 5.77 -7.44
C TYR A 72 10.00 4.50 -6.67
N CYS A 73 9.02 3.63 -6.47
CA CYS A 73 9.19 2.42 -5.68
C CYS A 73 9.86 1.27 -6.45
N GLY A 74 10.03 1.41 -7.77
CA GLY A 74 10.61 0.35 -8.59
C GLY A 74 9.65 -0.80 -8.83
N VAL A 75 8.35 -0.56 -8.86
CA VAL A 75 7.34 -1.57 -9.13
C VAL A 75 7.40 -1.97 -10.60
N ARG A 76 7.60 -3.26 -10.88
CA ARG A 76 7.75 -3.78 -12.25
C ARG A 76 6.61 -4.68 -12.68
N SER A 77 5.81 -5.13 -11.76
CA SER A 77 4.70 -6.03 -12.04
C SER A 77 3.55 -5.72 -11.10
N ILE A 78 2.34 -6.14 -11.46
CA ILE A 78 1.16 -6.03 -10.61
C ILE A 78 0.45 -7.37 -10.59
N PRO A 79 -0.22 -7.73 -9.48
CA PRO A 79 -0.35 -6.95 -8.24
C PRO A 79 0.94 -6.96 -7.41
N THR A 80 1.25 -5.82 -6.83
CA THR A 80 2.37 -5.66 -5.92
C THR A 80 1.89 -4.87 -4.71
N PHE A 81 2.41 -5.23 -3.54
CA PHE A 81 2.10 -4.58 -2.27
C PHE A 81 3.37 -4.00 -1.69
N LEU A 82 3.28 -2.81 -1.12
CA LEU A 82 4.42 -2.11 -0.53
C LEU A 82 4.03 -1.67 0.88
N ILE A 83 4.89 -1.94 1.85
CA ILE A 83 4.67 -1.52 3.24
C ILE A 83 5.49 -0.29 3.54
N VAL A 84 4.83 0.74 4.07
CA VAL A 84 5.46 1.93 4.64
C VAL A 84 5.17 1.93 6.14
N HIS A 85 6.22 1.94 6.94
CA HIS A 85 6.11 1.95 8.40
C HIS A 85 6.98 3.07 8.97
N ASP A 86 6.37 3.98 9.71
CA ASP A 86 7.04 5.13 10.30
C ASP A 86 7.87 5.90 9.27
N LYS A 87 7.24 6.22 8.13
CA LYS A 87 7.82 7.00 7.01
C LYS A 87 8.92 6.27 6.25
N LYS A 88 9.07 4.95 6.44
CA LYS A 88 10.09 4.16 5.73
C LYS A 88 9.44 3.03 4.95
N VAL A 89 9.92 2.82 3.73
CA VAL A 89 9.55 1.65 2.94
C VAL A 89 10.29 0.45 3.54
N VAL A 90 9.54 -0.52 4.06
CA VAL A 90 10.12 -1.66 4.77
C VAL A 90 9.95 -2.99 4.04
N GLY A 91 9.17 -3.03 2.98
CA GLY A 91 9.02 -4.27 2.22
C GLY A 91 8.13 -4.12 1.00
N MET A 92 8.31 -5.04 0.06
CA MET A 92 7.52 -5.12 -1.16
C MET A 92 7.31 -6.58 -1.52
N LEU A 93 6.08 -6.92 -1.90
CA LEU A 93 5.72 -8.29 -2.28
C LEU A 93 4.83 -8.27 -3.52
N SER A 94 5.21 -9.04 -4.53
CA SER A 94 4.37 -9.26 -5.71
C SER A 94 3.69 -10.62 -5.56
N SER A 95 2.37 -10.63 -5.43
CA SER A 95 1.59 -11.87 -5.27
C SER A 95 0.11 -11.60 -5.52
N ASN A 96 -0.55 -12.54 -6.19
CA ASN A 96 -2.00 -12.53 -6.36
C ASN A 96 -2.71 -13.52 -5.43
N LYS A 97 -2.02 -13.98 -4.39
CA LYS A 97 -2.54 -14.92 -3.40
C LYS A 97 -2.93 -14.17 -2.13
N THR A 98 -4.23 -14.02 -1.88
CA THR A 98 -4.76 -13.27 -0.74
C THR A 98 -4.14 -13.73 0.58
N GLN A 99 -4.08 -15.04 0.82
CA GLN A 99 -3.55 -15.56 2.08
C GLN A 99 -2.08 -15.22 2.27
N LYS A 100 -1.29 -15.32 1.20
CA LYS A 100 0.13 -14.99 1.26
C LYS A 100 0.36 -13.52 1.61
N VAL A 101 -0.44 -12.63 1.02
CA VAL A 101 -0.37 -11.20 1.31
C VAL A 101 -0.76 -10.94 2.76
N LEU A 102 -1.85 -11.56 3.24
CA LEU A 102 -2.28 -11.42 4.64
C LEU A 102 -1.19 -11.81 5.62
N GLU A 103 -0.56 -12.96 5.40
CA GLU A 103 0.50 -13.45 6.29
C GLU A 103 1.70 -12.51 6.28
N TRP A 104 2.07 -12.02 5.11
CA TRP A 104 3.19 -11.10 4.97
C TRP A 104 2.93 -9.76 5.67
N VAL A 105 1.73 -9.19 5.49
CA VAL A 105 1.36 -7.94 6.14
C VAL A 105 1.27 -8.13 7.65
N ALA A 106 0.65 -9.22 8.10
CA ALA A 106 0.51 -9.50 9.53
C ALA A 106 1.86 -9.65 10.22
N ALA A 107 2.83 -10.27 9.54
CA ALA A 107 4.17 -10.44 10.09
C ALA A 107 4.92 -9.11 10.24
N ALA A 108 4.62 -8.13 9.39
CA ALA A 108 5.28 -6.82 9.43
C ALA A 108 4.54 -5.80 10.29
N ALA A 109 3.24 -6.01 10.55
CA ALA A 109 2.42 -5.06 11.29
C ALA A 109 2.86 -4.98 12.74
N PRO A 110 2.86 -3.76 13.35
CA PRO A 110 3.17 -3.63 14.75
C PRO A 110 2.07 -4.28 15.59
N PRO A 111 2.41 -4.77 16.79
CA PRO A 111 1.39 -5.36 17.66
C PRO A 111 0.33 -4.33 18.03
N THR A 112 -0.93 -4.74 17.98
CA THR A 112 -2.06 -3.92 18.42
C THR A 112 -2.28 -4.15 19.91
N LYS A 113 -2.63 -3.08 20.58
CA LYS A 113 -2.92 -3.16 22.03
C LYS A 113 -4.39 -2.99 22.27
#